data_0ac365401beade9266590e4c50a4174a
#
_entry.id   0ac365401beade9266590e4c50a4174a
#
_cell.length_a   1.000
_cell.length_b   1.000
_cell.length_c   1.000
_cell.angle_alpha   90.00
_cell.angle_beta   90.00
_cell.angle_gamma   90.00
#
_symmetry.space_group_name_H-M   'P 1'
#
loop_
_entity.id
_entity.type
_entity.pdbx_description
1 polymer ?
#
loop_
_entity_poly.entity_id
_entity_poly.type
_entity_poly.pdbx_seq_one_letter_code
_entity_poly.pdbx_strand_id
1 'polypeptide(L)'
;MTGLSLLTLNIGNPSPERARRQLAWLVRRDEHVLVLTETKPSAGCRLLADGFTAAGYAVHWPPAGPGEYGTMIVTAVAAMPDAGFGDRVGYLPSRAGAVILPAPDGPLRVIGLYVPARDASTEKTERKRTWLAACDAALAAAVGEMPVLLLGDLNVLEPDHRPGYPFFAPFEYDFYRALGAVHGLTDAFRRLHPRDAEYSWVGRGGDGYRYDHAFCSGPLAGQVTACYYLHQPREDRLSDHSALTMHLAVPPPAFLRPG
;
A
#
# COMPACT_ATOMS: atom_id res chain seq x y z
N MET A 1 16.28 16.86 -11.11
CA MET A 1 16.34 15.39 -10.95
C MET A 1 14.99 14.97 -10.39
N THR A 2 14.30 14.08 -11.06
CA THR A 2 13.02 13.54 -10.59
C THR A 2 13.33 12.62 -9.40
N GLY A 3 12.75 12.90 -8.23
CA GLY A 3 12.91 12.07 -7.03
C GLY A 3 12.15 10.74 -7.13
N LEU A 4 12.31 9.88 -6.14
CA LEU A 4 11.60 8.60 -6.03
C LEU A 4 10.11 8.84 -5.84
N SER A 5 9.28 8.15 -6.59
CA SER A 5 7.82 8.23 -6.48
C SER A 5 7.17 6.85 -6.37
N LEU A 6 6.13 6.76 -5.54
CA LEU A 6 5.39 5.54 -5.27
C LEU A 6 3.89 5.81 -5.34
N LEU A 7 3.13 4.81 -5.77
CA LEU A 7 1.67 4.86 -5.79
C LEU A 7 1.09 3.61 -5.12
N THR A 8 0.01 3.76 -4.37
CA THR A 8 -0.82 2.62 -3.95
C THR A 8 -2.23 2.73 -4.51
N LEU A 9 -2.81 1.57 -4.85
CA LEU A 9 -4.19 1.45 -5.30
C LEU A 9 -4.78 0.11 -4.87
N ASN A 10 -5.93 0.14 -4.21
CA ASN A 10 -6.77 -1.04 -4.06
C ASN A 10 -7.40 -1.34 -5.43
N ILE A 11 -7.10 -2.50 -6.03
CA ILE A 11 -7.58 -2.87 -7.37
C ILE A 11 -8.88 -3.69 -7.36
N GLY A 12 -9.37 -4.06 -6.16
CA GLY A 12 -10.65 -4.75 -5.97
C GLY A 12 -10.74 -6.11 -6.67
N ASN A 13 -9.66 -6.89 -6.72
CA ASN A 13 -9.63 -8.18 -7.44
C ASN A 13 -10.39 -8.13 -8.78
N PRO A 14 -9.88 -7.44 -9.80
CA PRO A 14 -10.63 -7.08 -11.00
C PRO A 14 -11.02 -8.29 -11.87
N SER A 15 -12.13 -8.15 -12.59
CA SER A 15 -12.39 -8.99 -13.76
C SER A 15 -11.31 -8.76 -14.84
N PRO A 16 -11.09 -9.69 -15.79
CA PRO A 16 -10.12 -9.47 -16.88
C PRO A 16 -10.36 -8.19 -17.67
N GLU A 17 -11.62 -7.79 -17.86
CA GLU A 17 -11.99 -6.55 -18.55
C GLU A 17 -11.53 -5.32 -17.74
N ARG A 18 -11.87 -5.28 -16.46
CA ARG A 18 -11.45 -4.18 -15.57
C ARG A 18 -9.94 -4.15 -15.42
N ALA A 19 -9.28 -5.30 -15.36
CA ALA A 19 -7.82 -5.42 -15.30
C ALA A 19 -7.14 -4.79 -16.52
N ARG A 20 -7.65 -4.95 -17.75
CA ARG A 20 -7.11 -4.29 -18.93
C ARG A 20 -7.23 -2.76 -18.84
N ARG A 21 -8.34 -2.26 -18.33
CA ARG A 21 -8.53 -0.81 -18.12
C ARG A 21 -7.61 -0.27 -17.02
N GLN A 22 -7.47 -1.00 -15.92
CA GLN A 22 -6.52 -0.68 -14.85
C GLN A 22 -5.09 -0.67 -15.36
N LEU A 23 -4.67 -1.70 -16.11
CA LEU A 23 -3.33 -1.77 -16.70
C LEU A 23 -3.05 -0.56 -17.60
N ALA A 24 -3.99 -0.24 -18.50
CA ALA A 24 -3.86 0.91 -19.40
C ALA A 24 -3.73 2.25 -18.66
N TRP A 25 -4.32 2.39 -17.48
CA TRP A 25 -4.17 3.57 -16.64
C TRP A 25 -2.83 3.53 -15.89
N LEU A 26 -2.48 2.40 -15.28
CA LEU A 26 -1.29 2.24 -14.43
C LEU A 26 0.03 2.35 -15.21
N VAL A 27 0.12 1.81 -16.44
CA VAL A 27 1.35 1.90 -17.26
C VAL A 27 1.66 3.31 -17.79
N ARG A 28 0.69 4.24 -17.69
CA ARG A 28 0.90 5.66 -18.03
C ARG A 28 1.38 6.48 -16.83
N ARG A 29 1.51 5.85 -15.68
CA ARG A 29 1.97 6.52 -14.47
C ARG A 29 3.49 6.61 -14.48
N ASP A 30 4.00 7.71 -13.94
CA ASP A 30 5.45 7.98 -13.85
C ASP A 30 6.04 7.50 -12.51
N GLU A 31 5.22 6.88 -11.65
CA GLU A 31 5.68 6.35 -10.38
C GLU A 31 6.59 5.13 -10.58
N HIS A 32 7.70 5.14 -9.82
CA HIS A 32 8.73 4.11 -9.87
C HIS A 32 8.26 2.78 -9.26
N VAL A 33 7.36 2.85 -8.28
CA VAL A 33 6.83 1.68 -7.55
C VAL A 33 5.32 1.78 -7.41
N LEU A 34 4.62 0.71 -7.76
CA LEU A 34 3.18 0.59 -7.56
C LEU A 34 2.91 -0.51 -6.53
N VAL A 35 2.16 -0.17 -5.48
CA VAL A 35 1.67 -1.12 -4.47
C VAL A 35 0.19 -1.36 -4.73
N LEU A 36 -0.15 -2.54 -5.23
CA LEU A 36 -1.51 -2.91 -5.57
C LEU A 36 -2.07 -3.84 -4.49
N THR A 37 -3.18 -3.44 -3.88
CA THR A 37 -3.84 -4.20 -2.82
C THR A 37 -5.13 -4.86 -3.32
N GLU A 38 -5.69 -5.75 -2.49
CA GLU A 38 -6.87 -6.56 -2.82
C GLU A 38 -6.66 -7.46 -4.05
N THR A 39 -5.45 -7.99 -4.20
CA THR A 39 -5.14 -8.99 -5.23
C THR A 39 -5.62 -10.38 -4.81
N LYS A 40 -5.91 -11.24 -5.79
CA LYS A 40 -6.16 -12.67 -5.62
C LYS A 40 -5.50 -13.46 -6.74
N PRO A 41 -5.28 -14.77 -6.61
CA PRO A 41 -4.84 -15.61 -7.73
C PRO A 41 -5.95 -15.81 -8.78
N SER A 42 -6.49 -14.71 -9.29
CA SER A 42 -7.58 -14.62 -10.27
C SER A 42 -7.07 -14.34 -11.68
N ALA A 43 -7.91 -14.56 -12.69
CA ALA A 43 -7.57 -14.27 -14.08
C ALA A 43 -7.25 -12.77 -14.32
N GLY A 44 -7.96 -11.86 -13.62
CA GLY A 44 -7.71 -10.43 -13.73
C GLY A 44 -6.37 -10.01 -13.13
N CYS A 45 -6.02 -10.52 -11.94
CA CYS A 45 -4.72 -10.21 -11.32
C CYS A 45 -3.56 -10.84 -12.09
N ARG A 46 -3.73 -12.05 -12.65
CA ARG A 46 -2.72 -12.63 -13.55
C ARG A 46 -2.51 -11.78 -14.80
N LEU A 47 -3.59 -11.32 -15.43
CA LEU A 47 -3.49 -10.41 -16.57
C LEU A 47 -2.72 -9.12 -16.24
N LEU A 48 -2.91 -8.56 -15.05
CA LEU A 48 -2.13 -7.40 -14.59
C LEU A 48 -0.65 -7.75 -14.45
N ALA A 49 -0.32 -8.85 -13.77
CA ALA A 49 1.06 -9.28 -13.56
C ALA A 49 1.79 -9.54 -14.89
N ASP A 50 1.15 -10.28 -15.80
CA ASP A 50 1.70 -10.58 -17.13
C ASP A 50 1.86 -9.31 -17.96
N GLY A 51 0.87 -8.41 -17.91
CA GLY A 51 0.89 -7.15 -18.64
C GLY A 51 2.00 -6.21 -18.15
N PHE A 52 2.23 -6.10 -16.85
CA PHE A 52 3.34 -5.34 -16.30
C PHE A 52 4.69 -5.96 -16.68
N THR A 53 4.82 -7.28 -16.60
CA THR A 53 6.04 -7.98 -17.02
C THR A 53 6.33 -7.74 -18.49
N ALA A 54 5.32 -7.82 -19.36
CA ALA A 54 5.46 -7.52 -20.78
C ALA A 54 5.81 -6.04 -21.06
N ALA A 55 5.42 -5.13 -20.16
CA ALA A 55 5.78 -3.71 -20.24
C ALA A 55 7.16 -3.39 -19.61
N GLY A 56 7.93 -4.40 -19.21
CA GLY A 56 9.30 -4.24 -18.69
C GLY A 56 9.39 -3.93 -17.20
N TYR A 57 8.31 -4.08 -16.44
CA TYR A 57 8.33 -3.94 -14.98
C TYR A 57 8.71 -5.26 -14.29
N ALA A 58 9.34 -5.16 -13.12
CA ALA A 58 9.42 -6.31 -12.22
C ALA A 58 8.16 -6.40 -11.37
N VAL A 59 7.65 -7.63 -11.20
CA VAL A 59 6.43 -7.91 -10.44
C VAL A 59 6.78 -8.81 -9.26
N HIS A 60 6.55 -8.32 -8.05
CA HIS A 60 6.60 -9.11 -6.83
C HIS A 60 5.17 -9.33 -6.32
N TRP A 61 4.71 -10.57 -6.44
CA TRP A 61 3.36 -10.96 -6.03
C TRP A 61 3.43 -12.23 -5.19
N PRO A 62 3.48 -12.10 -3.84
CA PRO A 62 3.54 -13.25 -2.95
C PRO A 62 2.37 -14.21 -3.18
N PRO A 63 2.60 -15.52 -3.18
CA PRO A 63 1.54 -16.48 -3.38
C PRO A 63 0.50 -16.40 -2.26
N ALA A 64 -0.77 -16.32 -2.65
CA ALA A 64 -1.91 -16.34 -1.73
C ALA A 64 -2.57 -17.72 -1.73
N GLY A 65 -3.07 -18.16 -0.58
CA GLY A 65 -3.90 -19.35 -0.47
C GLY A 65 -5.20 -19.22 -1.26
N PRO A 66 -5.89 -20.35 -1.52
CA PRO A 66 -7.18 -20.33 -2.21
C PRO A 66 -8.18 -19.37 -1.53
N GLY A 67 -8.72 -18.43 -2.30
CA GLY A 67 -9.66 -17.43 -1.79
C GLY A 67 -9.06 -16.28 -0.99
N GLU A 68 -7.77 -16.34 -0.64
CA GLU A 68 -7.10 -15.30 0.12
C GLU A 68 -6.76 -14.08 -0.75
N TYR A 69 -6.79 -12.93 -0.09
CA TYR A 69 -6.34 -11.67 -0.68
C TYR A 69 -4.88 -11.40 -0.38
N GLY A 70 -4.24 -10.60 -1.21
CA GLY A 70 -2.84 -10.24 -1.06
C GLY A 70 -2.50 -8.86 -1.60
N THR A 71 -1.20 -8.61 -1.71
CA THR A 71 -0.59 -7.43 -2.31
C THR A 71 0.25 -7.83 -3.51
N MET A 72 0.42 -6.91 -4.45
CA MET A 72 1.37 -7.02 -5.57
C MET A 72 2.18 -5.73 -5.62
N ILE A 73 3.50 -5.83 -5.65
CA ILE A 73 4.39 -4.69 -5.82
C ILE A 73 5.00 -4.77 -7.23
N VAL A 74 4.82 -3.69 -7.98
CA VAL A 74 5.32 -3.56 -9.36
C VAL A 74 6.35 -2.45 -9.38
N THR A 75 7.52 -2.68 -9.98
CA THR A 75 8.59 -1.70 -9.99
C THR A 75 9.12 -1.45 -11.41
N ALA A 76 9.27 -0.17 -11.77
CA ALA A 76 9.97 0.27 -12.99
C ALA A 76 11.48 0.40 -12.78
N VAL A 77 11.94 0.26 -11.54
CA VAL A 77 13.34 0.40 -11.11
C VAL A 77 13.84 -0.90 -10.50
N ALA A 78 15.15 -1.04 -10.38
CA ALA A 78 15.77 -2.21 -9.75
C ALA A 78 15.22 -2.41 -8.33
N ALA A 79 14.80 -3.63 -8.03
CA ALA A 79 14.27 -4.03 -6.74
C ALA A 79 14.54 -5.51 -6.50
N MET A 80 14.67 -5.90 -5.25
CA MET A 80 14.81 -7.30 -4.82
C MET A 80 13.63 -7.66 -3.91
N PRO A 81 12.98 -8.82 -4.12
CA PRO A 81 11.97 -9.30 -3.19
C PRO A 81 12.51 -9.42 -1.77
N ASP A 82 11.76 -8.93 -0.78
CA ASP A 82 12.01 -9.19 0.65
C ASP A 82 10.95 -10.16 1.19
N ALA A 83 11.12 -11.43 0.86
CA ALA A 83 10.20 -12.47 1.32
C ALA A 83 10.16 -12.59 2.85
N GLY A 84 11.25 -12.25 3.53
CA GLY A 84 11.35 -12.33 4.98
C GLY A 84 10.38 -11.44 5.73
N PHE A 85 9.90 -10.35 5.15
CA PHE A 85 8.90 -9.51 5.81
C PHE A 85 7.53 -10.21 5.89
N GLY A 86 7.02 -10.75 4.78
CA GLY A 86 5.76 -11.50 4.76
C GLY A 86 5.81 -12.74 5.66
N ASP A 87 6.94 -13.46 5.65
CA ASP A 87 7.16 -14.64 6.51
C ASP A 87 7.12 -14.28 7.99
N ARG A 88 7.64 -13.10 8.38
CA ARG A 88 7.58 -12.60 9.77
C ARG A 88 6.14 -12.30 10.20
N VAL A 89 5.28 -11.83 9.31
CA VAL A 89 3.85 -11.64 9.61
C VAL A 89 3.20 -12.99 9.91
N GLY A 90 3.56 -14.05 9.19
CA GLY A 90 3.18 -15.45 9.46
C GLY A 90 1.69 -15.77 9.25
N TYR A 91 0.79 -14.89 9.67
CA TYR A 91 -0.65 -15.05 9.51
C TYR A 91 -1.17 -14.28 8.29
N LEU A 92 -1.75 -14.96 7.30
CA LEU A 92 -2.17 -14.40 6.00
C LEU A 92 -1.04 -13.58 5.33
N PRO A 93 0.16 -14.17 5.14
CA PRO A 93 1.37 -13.44 4.77
C PRO A 93 1.29 -12.77 3.40
N SER A 94 0.49 -13.27 2.47
CA SER A 94 0.27 -12.68 1.15
C SER A 94 -0.25 -11.23 1.19
N ARG A 95 -0.81 -10.80 2.32
CA ARG A 95 -1.31 -9.43 2.55
C ARG A 95 -0.20 -8.43 2.92
N ALA A 96 1.02 -8.91 3.08
CA ALA A 96 2.19 -8.13 3.47
C ALA A 96 3.35 -8.44 2.52
N GLY A 97 3.42 -7.73 1.40
CA GLY A 97 4.53 -7.82 0.46
C GLY A 97 5.63 -6.81 0.78
N ALA A 98 6.88 -7.14 0.46
CA ALA A 98 7.96 -6.17 0.56
C ALA A 98 9.02 -6.36 -0.53
N VAL A 99 9.67 -5.25 -0.91
CA VAL A 99 10.84 -5.24 -1.78
C VAL A 99 11.90 -4.30 -1.21
N ILE A 100 13.16 -4.57 -1.51
CA ILE A 100 14.30 -3.69 -1.20
C ILE A 100 14.73 -2.99 -2.48
N LEU A 101 14.74 -1.68 -2.46
CA LEU A 101 15.23 -0.81 -3.51
C LEU A 101 16.71 -0.48 -3.24
N PRO A 102 17.66 -0.81 -4.13
CA PRO A 102 19.08 -0.43 -4.00
C PRO A 102 19.26 1.05 -4.42
N ALA A 103 18.72 1.98 -3.63
CA ALA A 103 18.84 3.40 -3.90
C ALA A 103 20.30 3.89 -3.69
N PRO A 104 20.74 4.96 -4.41
CA PRO A 104 22.12 5.47 -4.33
C PRO A 104 22.56 5.85 -2.93
N ASP A 105 21.66 6.37 -2.10
CA ASP A 105 21.94 6.80 -0.72
C ASP A 105 21.80 5.67 0.32
N GLY A 106 21.63 4.44 -0.15
CA GLY A 106 21.46 3.24 0.65
C GLY A 106 20.12 2.53 0.40
N PRO A 107 20.01 1.27 0.83
CA PRO A 107 18.82 0.47 0.56
C PRO A 107 17.57 1.04 1.26
N LEU A 108 16.44 0.99 0.57
CA LEU A 108 15.12 1.37 1.08
C LEU A 108 14.20 0.17 1.02
N ARG A 109 13.48 -0.12 2.10
CA ARG A 109 12.43 -1.16 2.10
C ARG A 109 11.08 -0.52 1.73
N VAL A 110 10.43 -1.04 0.70
CA VAL A 110 9.04 -0.72 0.39
C VAL A 110 8.17 -1.86 0.87
N ILE A 111 7.20 -1.55 1.74
CA ILE A 111 6.24 -2.49 2.30
C ILE A 111 4.86 -2.16 1.74
N GLY A 112 4.19 -3.16 1.16
CA GLY A 112 2.80 -3.09 0.74
C GLY A 112 1.91 -3.86 1.71
N LEU A 113 0.89 -3.21 2.26
CA LEU A 113 -0.05 -3.83 3.20
C LEU A 113 -1.48 -3.80 2.68
N TYR A 114 -2.16 -4.96 2.78
CA TYR A 114 -3.61 -5.07 2.63
C TYR A 114 -4.21 -5.62 3.92
N VAL A 115 -4.57 -4.73 4.84
CA VAL A 115 -5.14 -5.12 6.14
C VAL A 115 -6.51 -5.76 5.93
N PRO A 116 -6.84 -6.87 6.63
CA PRO A 116 -8.17 -7.47 6.53
C PRO A 116 -9.29 -6.48 6.83
N ALA A 117 -10.24 -6.31 5.90
CA ALA A 117 -11.50 -5.65 6.20
C ALA A 117 -12.33 -6.50 7.18
N ARG A 118 -13.19 -5.85 7.96
CA ARG A 118 -14.14 -6.54 8.83
C ARG A 118 -15.56 -5.98 8.70
N ASP A 119 -16.51 -6.77 9.13
CA ASP A 119 -17.86 -6.36 9.47
C ASP A 119 -18.03 -6.49 11.00
N ALA A 120 -19.27 -6.52 11.48
CA ALA A 120 -19.58 -6.66 12.90
C ALA A 120 -19.42 -8.09 13.42
N SER A 121 -19.06 -9.09 12.59
CA SER A 121 -18.87 -10.47 13.02
C SER A 121 -17.62 -10.62 13.90
N THR A 122 -17.72 -11.47 14.91
CA THR A 122 -16.59 -11.80 15.80
C THR A 122 -15.43 -12.40 15.00
N GLU A 123 -15.72 -13.32 14.07
CA GLU A 123 -14.71 -14.00 13.28
C GLU A 123 -13.83 -13.00 12.49
N LYS A 124 -14.43 -12.08 11.75
CA LYS A 124 -13.68 -11.09 10.96
C LYS A 124 -12.96 -10.07 11.84
N THR A 125 -13.55 -9.75 13.00
CA THR A 125 -12.91 -8.87 13.98
C THR A 125 -11.66 -9.51 14.56
N GLU A 126 -11.72 -10.79 14.98
CA GLU A 126 -10.56 -11.51 15.49
C GLU A 126 -9.51 -11.78 14.40
N ARG A 127 -9.93 -12.09 13.17
CA ARG A 127 -9.02 -12.21 12.04
C ARG A 127 -8.20 -10.93 11.83
N LYS A 128 -8.88 -9.77 11.85
CA LYS A 128 -8.20 -8.47 11.71
C LYS A 128 -7.28 -8.18 12.87
N ARG A 129 -7.74 -8.42 14.11
CA ARG A 129 -6.93 -8.23 15.32
C ARG A 129 -5.66 -9.07 15.29
N THR A 130 -5.77 -10.36 14.98
CA THR A 130 -4.63 -11.29 14.87
C THR A 130 -3.65 -10.82 13.81
N TRP A 131 -4.16 -10.41 12.66
CA TRP A 131 -3.29 -9.95 11.58
C TRP A 131 -2.56 -8.65 11.93
N LEU A 132 -3.25 -7.68 12.54
CA LEU A 132 -2.64 -6.42 12.96
C LEU A 132 -1.55 -6.64 14.01
N ALA A 133 -1.76 -7.53 14.98
CA ALA A 133 -0.75 -7.86 15.99
C ALA A 133 0.49 -8.54 15.36
N ALA A 134 0.29 -9.45 14.41
CA ALA A 134 1.38 -10.10 13.69
C ALA A 134 2.17 -9.11 12.81
N CYS A 135 1.45 -8.20 12.13
CA CYS A 135 2.06 -7.14 11.32
C CYS A 135 2.86 -6.15 12.18
N ASP A 136 2.33 -5.74 13.32
CA ASP A 136 2.99 -4.85 14.28
C ASP A 136 4.33 -5.44 14.75
N ALA A 137 4.35 -6.72 15.13
CA ALA A 137 5.56 -7.44 15.51
C ALA A 137 6.59 -7.52 14.35
N ALA A 138 6.13 -7.76 13.12
CA ALA A 138 7.00 -7.80 11.94
C ALA A 138 7.60 -6.41 11.62
N LEU A 139 6.80 -5.34 11.77
CA LEU A 139 7.26 -3.96 11.59
C LEU A 139 8.34 -3.58 12.60
N ALA A 140 8.21 -3.98 13.87
CA ALA A 140 9.21 -3.69 14.89
C ALA A 140 10.61 -4.20 14.50
N ALA A 141 10.68 -5.37 13.85
CA ALA A 141 11.95 -5.89 13.33
C ALA A 141 12.41 -5.13 12.07
N ALA A 142 11.48 -4.82 11.17
CA ALA A 142 11.78 -4.25 9.84
C ALA A 142 12.32 -2.81 9.91
N VAL A 143 11.74 -1.95 10.74
CA VAL A 143 12.10 -0.51 10.82
C VAL A 143 13.48 -0.26 11.44
N GLY A 144 14.01 -1.21 12.20
CA GLY A 144 15.37 -1.12 12.80
C GLY A 144 16.49 -1.48 11.82
N GLU A 145 16.19 -2.11 10.70
CA GLU A 145 17.20 -2.63 9.76
C GLU A 145 17.58 -1.60 8.69
N MET A 146 16.61 -0.89 8.14
CA MET A 146 16.81 0.12 7.09
C MET A 146 15.60 1.06 7.00
N PRO A 147 15.69 2.23 6.32
CA PRO A 147 14.56 3.11 6.11
C PRO A 147 13.41 2.41 5.38
N VAL A 148 12.18 2.69 5.81
CA VAL A 148 10.94 2.05 5.34
C VAL A 148 10.04 3.08 4.66
N LEU A 149 9.44 2.67 3.54
CA LEU A 149 8.29 3.28 2.88
C LEU A 149 7.14 2.26 2.94
N LEU A 150 6.05 2.59 3.60
CA LEU A 150 4.91 1.69 3.79
C LEU A 150 3.68 2.29 3.13
N LEU A 151 3.06 1.56 2.21
CA LEU A 151 1.87 1.99 1.50
C LEU A 151 0.83 0.86 1.47
N GLY A 152 -0.42 1.23 1.30
CA GLY A 152 -1.47 0.24 1.05
C GLY A 152 -2.83 0.63 1.62
N ASP A 153 -3.77 -0.29 1.45
CA ASP A 153 -5.08 -0.22 2.08
C ASP A 153 -5.00 -0.82 3.49
N LEU A 154 -4.95 0.05 4.47
CA LEU A 154 -4.86 -0.35 5.87
C LEU A 154 -6.22 -0.71 6.47
N ASN A 155 -7.33 -0.40 5.78
CA ASN A 155 -8.68 -0.63 6.32
C ASN A 155 -8.86 -0.11 7.75
N VAL A 156 -8.05 0.85 8.19
CA VAL A 156 -8.16 1.56 9.47
C VAL A 156 -8.26 3.05 9.22
N LEU A 157 -8.85 3.77 10.16
CA LEU A 157 -8.92 5.22 10.12
C LEU A 157 -7.87 5.84 11.04
N GLU A 158 -7.45 7.03 10.68
CA GLU A 158 -6.72 7.88 11.60
C GLU A 158 -7.59 8.25 12.81
N PRO A 159 -7.02 8.40 14.02
CA PRO A 159 -7.80 8.66 15.22
C PRO A 159 -8.61 9.95 15.19
N ASP A 160 -8.14 10.97 14.44
CA ASP A 160 -8.77 12.29 14.33
C ASP A 160 -9.71 12.42 13.13
N HIS A 161 -10.03 11.29 12.47
CA HIS A 161 -10.95 11.27 11.34
C HIS A 161 -12.30 11.91 11.68
N ARG A 162 -12.80 12.74 10.75
CA ARG A 162 -14.10 13.44 10.89
C ARG A 162 -14.99 13.13 9.69
N PRO A 163 -16.27 12.76 9.94
CA PRO A 163 -16.86 12.46 11.24
C PRO A 163 -16.29 11.20 11.89
N GLY A 164 -16.40 11.07 13.22
CA GLY A 164 -16.02 9.84 13.91
C GLY A 164 -16.99 8.71 13.58
N TYR A 165 -16.47 7.51 13.37
CA TYR A 165 -17.29 6.33 13.08
C TYR A 165 -17.21 5.32 14.24
N PRO A 166 -18.32 5.08 14.96
CA PRO A 166 -18.33 4.18 16.12
C PRO A 166 -18.10 2.70 15.75
N PHE A 167 -18.10 2.37 14.47
CA PHE A 167 -17.81 1.02 13.98
C PHE A 167 -16.36 0.59 14.27
N PHE A 168 -15.40 1.52 14.24
CA PHE A 168 -13.99 1.19 14.48
C PHE A 168 -13.70 0.99 15.95
N ALA A 169 -13.02 -0.11 16.27
CA ALA A 169 -12.67 -0.49 17.63
C ALA A 169 -11.31 0.09 18.04
N PRO A 170 -11.03 0.22 19.36
CA PRO A 170 -9.76 0.79 19.85
C PRO A 170 -8.50 0.16 19.23
N PHE A 171 -8.45 -1.16 19.07
CA PHE A 171 -7.27 -1.85 18.53
C PHE A 171 -6.90 -1.42 17.09
N GLU A 172 -7.87 -0.94 16.30
CA GLU A 172 -7.63 -0.43 14.95
C GLU A 172 -6.94 0.94 14.99
N TYR A 173 -7.41 1.82 15.88
CA TYR A 173 -6.76 3.11 16.13
C TYR A 173 -5.40 2.96 16.82
N ASP A 174 -5.25 1.96 17.69
CA ASP A 174 -3.98 1.68 18.37
C ASP A 174 -2.92 1.22 17.37
N PHE A 175 -3.29 0.39 16.38
CA PHE A 175 -2.38 0.04 15.29
C PHE A 175 -1.93 1.28 14.51
N TYR A 176 -2.86 2.16 14.13
CA TYR A 176 -2.50 3.40 13.42
C TYR A 176 -1.54 4.27 14.26
N ARG A 177 -1.80 4.43 15.55
CA ARG A 177 -0.94 5.19 16.46
C ARG A 177 0.44 4.53 16.61
N ALA A 178 0.50 3.21 16.66
CA ALA A 178 1.75 2.46 16.79
C ALA A 178 2.68 2.69 15.60
N LEU A 179 2.15 2.88 14.38
CA LEU A 179 2.98 3.22 13.21
C LEU A 179 3.87 4.44 13.49
N GLY A 180 3.32 5.48 14.12
CA GLY A 180 4.09 6.66 14.51
C GLY A 180 4.85 6.49 15.82
N ALA A 181 4.13 6.13 16.90
CA ALA A 181 4.66 6.19 18.26
C ALA A 181 5.68 5.08 18.57
N VAL A 182 5.51 3.89 17.97
CA VAL A 182 6.36 2.72 18.23
C VAL A 182 7.37 2.52 17.10
N HIS A 183 6.90 2.61 15.84
CA HIS A 183 7.73 2.31 14.66
C HIS A 183 8.41 3.54 14.06
N GLY A 184 8.14 4.75 14.56
CA GLY A 184 8.76 5.98 14.07
C GLY A 184 8.42 6.32 12.61
N LEU A 185 7.28 5.83 12.11
CA LEU A 185 6.80 6.10 10.77
C LEU A 185 5.92 7.35 10.76
N THR A 186 6.13 8.23 9.80
CA THR A 186 5.35 9.45 9.60
C THR A 186 4.32 9.24 8.49
N ASP A 187 3.05 9.52 8.73
CA ASP A 187 2.02 9.60 7.68
C ASP A 187 2.36 10.75 6.73
N ALA A 188 2.72 10.42 5.51
CA ALA A 188 3.21 11.36 4.51
C ALA A 188 2.12 12.36 4.08
N PHE A 189 0.86 11.90 3.98
CA PHE A 189 -0.26 12.78 3.66
C PHE A 189 -0.51 13.78 4.80
N ARG A 190 -0.61 13.33 6.04
CA ARG A 190 -0.85 14.19 7.20
C ARG A 190 0.29 15.15 7.51
N ARG A 191 1.52 14.77 7.19
CA ARG A 191 2.66 15.67 7.27
C ARG A 191 2.49 16.91 6.38
N LEU A 192 1.98 16.75 5.17
CA LEU A 192 1.80 17.85 4.20
C LEU A 192 0.42 18.50 4.29
N HIS A 193 -0.59 17.74 4.68
CA HIS A 193 -2.00 18.14 4.72
C HIS A 193 -2.61 17.83 6.10
N PRO A 194 -2.18 18.52 7.15
CA PRO A 194 -2.53 18.16 8.53
C PRO A 194 -4.02 18.27 8.86
N ARG A 195 -4.78 19.02 8.07
CA ARG A 195 -6.21 19.31 8.33
C ARG A 195 -7.14 19.03 7.16
N ASP A 196 -6.60 18.63 6.01
CA ASP A 196 -7.40 18.44 4.81
C ASP A 196 -8.36 17.25 4.98
N ALA A 197 -9.63 17.47 4.65
CA ALA A 197 -10.60 16.40 4.57
C ALA A 197 -10.42 15.67 3.22
N GLU A 198 -9.95 14.44 3.27
CA GLU A 198 -9.67 13.65 2.08
C GLU A 198 -10.03 12.19 2.31
N TYR A 199 -10.54 11.54 1.27
CA TYR A 199 -11.06 10.18 1.36
C TYR A 199 -10.58 9.34 0.18
N SER A 200 -10.03 8.16 0.48
CA SER A 200 -9.68 7.19 -0.55
C SER A 200 -10.88 6.36 -1.00
N TRP A 201 -11.83 6.14 -0.12
CA TRP A 201 -13.07 5.42 -0.40
C TRP A 201 -14.30 6.19 0.07
N VAL A 202 -15.40 6.11 -0.70
CA VAL A 202 -16.65 6.79 -0.36
C VAL A 202 -17.79 5.80 -0.46
N GLY A 203 -18.52 5.63 0.65
CA GLY A 203 -19.68 4.76 0.76
C GLY A 203 -20.87 5.25 -0.07
N ARG A 204 -21.84 4.38 -0.26
CA ARG A 204 -23.08 4.70 -1.01
C ARG A 204 -23.89 5.83 -0.37
N GLY A 205 -23.76 6.02 0.93
CA GLY A 205 -24.38 7.12 1.68
C GLY A 205 -23.65 8.45 1.60
N GLY A 206 -22.49 8.49 0.94
CA GLY A 206 -21.65 9.69 0.88
C GLY A 206 -20.61 9.77 2.01
N ASP A 207 -20.60 8.82 2.94
CA ASP A 207 -19.58 8.74 3.99
C ASP A 207 -18.21 8.46 3.37
N GLY A 208 -17.23 9.30 3.71
CA GLY A 208 -15.88 9.18 3.20
C GLY A 208 -14.92 8.59 4.24
N TYR A 209 -13.98 7.77 3.77
CA TYR A 209 -13.00 7.05 4.59
C TYR A 209 -11.62 7.15 3.96
N ARG A 210 -10.61 7.43 4.77
CA ARG A 210 -9.20 7.40 4.36
C ARG A 210 -8.59 6.06 4.77
N TYR A 211 -8.75 5.03 3.93
CA TYR A 211 -8.26 3.67 4.16
C TYR A 211 -6.87 3.43 3.59
N ASP A 212 -6.56 4.12 2.49
CA ASP A 212 -5.27 3.99 1.81
C ASP A 212 -4.30 5.03 2.39
N HIS A 213 -3.15 4.57 2.85
CA HIS A 213 -2.17 5.37 3.55
C HIS A 213 -0.79 5.22 2.95
N ALA A 214 0.07 6.22 3.17
CA ALA A 214 1.49 6.19 2.86
C ALA A 214 2.27 6.72 4.07
N PHE A 215 3.19 5.89 4.56
CA PHE A 215 4.07 6.22 5.68
C PHE A 215 5.52 6.12 5.27
N CYS A 216 6.40 6.86 5.93
CA CYS A 216 7.84 6.77 5.74
C CYS A 216 8.58 6.86 7.07
N SER A 217 9.76 6.24 7.16
CA SER A 217 10.67 6.37 8.31
C SER A 217 11.06 7.81 8.56
N GLY A 218 11.33 8.17 9.81
CA GLY A 218 11.69 9.51 10.24
C GLY A 218 12.75 10.21 9.37
N PRO A 219 13.89 9.55 9.01
CA PRO A 219 14.89 10.15 8.11
C PRO A 219 14.35 10.54 6.73
N LEU A 220 13.34 9.83 6.22
CA LEU A 220 12.71 10.12 4.93
C LEU A 220 11.60 11.16 5.02
N ALA A 221 11.05 11.42 6.20
CA ALA A 221 9.94 12.34 6.36
C ALA A 221 10.25 13.74 5.84
N GLY A 222 11.47 14.24 6.08
CA GLY A 222 11.94 15.51 5.54
C GLY A 222 12.09 15.54 4.02
N GLN A 223 12.17 14.38 3.37
CA GLN A 223 12.35 14.23 1.94
C GLN A 223 11.01 14.11 1.17
N VAL A 224 9.88 13.97 1.87
CA VAL A 224 8.56 13.92 1.21
C VAL A 224 8.23 15.28 0.65
N THR A 225 8.11 15.37 -0.67
CA THR A 225 7.83 16.61 -1.43
C THR A 225 6.38 16.72 -1.88
N ALA A 226 5.69 15.59 -2.07
CA ALA A 226 4.26 15.55 -2.39
C ALA A 226 3.63 14.24 -1.88
N CYS A 227 2.38 14.32 -1.45
CA CYS A 227 1.54 13.15 -1.15
C CYS A 227 0.08 13.57 -1.35
N TYR A 228 -0.63 12.94 -2.29
CA TYR A 228 -2.00 13.34 -2.63
C TYR A 228 -2.78 12.19 -3.25
N TYR A 229 -4.11 12.28 -3.19
CA TYR A 229 -5.01 11.29 -3.79
C TYR A 229 -5.33 11.62 -5.23
N LEU A 230 -5.45 10.56 -6.04
CA LEU A 230 -5.89 10.58 -7.42
C LEU A 230 -7.27 9.92 -7.47
N HIS A 231 -8.32 10.70 -7.70
CA HIS A 231 -9.70 10.20 -7.67
C HIS A 231 -10.12 9.52 -8.97
N GLN A 232 -9.40 9.73 -10.05
CA GLN A 232 -9.71 9.18 -11.36
C GLN A 232 -10.00 7.67 -11.35
N PRO A 233 -9.26 6.79 -10.63
CA PRO A 233 -9.61 5.38 -10.57
C PRO A 233 -11.02 5.11 -10.08
N ARG A 234 -11.52 5.88 -9.11
CA ARG A 234 -12.87 5.79 -8.58
C ARG A 234 -13.90 6.38 -9.55
N GLU A 235 -13.64 7.55 -10.10
CA GLU A 235 -14.50 8.26 -11.05
C GLU A 235 -14.70 7.46 -12.34
N ASP A 236 -13.63 6.87 -12.86
CA ASP A 236 -13.65 6.03 -14.07
C ASP A 236 -14.07 4.58 -13.78
N ARG A 237 -14.45 4.25 -12.55
CA ARG A 237 -14.82 2.88 -12.14
C ARG A 237 -13.75 1.82 -12.46
N LEU A 238 -12.50 2.21 -12.35
CA LEU A 238 -11.37 1.28 -12.36
C LEU A 238 -11.26 0.57 -11.01
N SER A 239 -11.54 1.30 -9.93
CA SER A 239 -11.65 0.83 -8.56
C SER A 239 -12.78 1.59 -7.85
N ASP A 240 -13.20 1.12 -6.66
CA ASP A 240 -13.99 1.90 -5.72
C ASP A 240 -13.11 2.74 -4.77
N HIS A 241 -11.77 2.59 -4.87
CA HIS A 241 -10.78 3.41 -4.20
C HIS A 241 -10.13 4.44 -5.13
N SER A 242 -9.73 5.57 -4.55
CA SER A 242 -8.76 6.50 -5.15
C SER A 242 -7.36 5.96 -4.96
N ALA A 243 -6.45 6.23 -5.89
CA ALA A 243 -5.04 5.95 -5.67
C ALA A 243 -4.40 7.02 -4.78
N LEU A 244 -3.35 6.66 -4.03
CA LEU A 244 -2.53 7.59 -3.27
C LEU A 244 -1.11 7.58 -3.83
N THR A 245 -0.58 8.75 -4.19
CA THR A 245 0.82 8.88 -4.65
C THR A 245 1.65 9.62 -3.61
N MET A 246 2.93 9.24 -3.50
CA MET A 246 3.93 9.87 -2.63
C MET A 246 5.23 10.09 -3.40
N HIS A 247 5.79 11.29 -3.31
CA HIS A 247 7.03 11.68 -3.95
C HIS A 247 8.06 12.08 -2.89
N LEU A 248 9.31 11.65 -3.09
CA LEU A 248 10.44 11.97 -2.21
C LEU A 248 11.59 12.60 -2.99
N ALA A 249 12.31 13.51 -2.38
CA ALA A 249 13.52 14.14 -2.94
C ALA A 249 14.76 13.25 -2.79
N VAL A 250 14.61 11.93 -2.84
CA VAL A 250 15.70 10.95 -2.86
C VAL A 250 15.86 10.40 -4.27
N PRO A 251 17.09 10.15 -4.76
CA PRO A 251 17.28 9.62 -6.09
C PRO A 251 16.70 8.20 -6.20
N PRO A 252 15.98 7.88 -7.29
CA PRO A 252 15.48 6.52 -7.50
C PRO A 252 16.64 5.58 -7.84
N PRO A 253 16.47 4.26 -7.65
CA PRO A 253 17.36 3.25 -8.21
C PRO A 253 17.41 3.31 -9.75
N ALA A 254 18.34 2.56 -10.34
CA ALA A 254 18.42 2.43 -11.79
C ALA A 254 17.09 1.88 -12.36
N PHE A 255 16.63 2.48 -13.45
CA PHE A 255 15.47 1.97 -14.19
C PHE A 255 15.78 0.58 -14.76
N LEU A 256 14.78 -0.27 -14.76
CA LEU A 256 14.82 -1.51 -15.52
C LEU A 256 14.87 -1.15 -17.00
N ARG A 257 15.77 -1.75 -17.75
CA ARG A 257 15.80 -1.54 -19.20
C ARG A 257 14.57 -2.25 -19.78
N PRO A 258 13.83 -1.64 -20.70
CA PRO A 258 12.86 -2.37 -21.48
C PRO A 258 13.58 -3.51 -22.20
N GLY A 259 13.08 -4.74 -22.04
CA GLY A 259 13.57 -5.94 -22.70
C GLY A 259 13.40 -5.89 -24.21
#